data_a591e3012e8cc383380ffd7956bc2d1d
#
_entry.id   a591e3012e8cc383380ffd7956bc2d1d
#
_cell.length_a   1.000
_cell.length_b   1.000
_cell.length_c   1.000
_cell.angle_alpha   90.00
_cell.angle_beta   90.00
_cell.angle_gamma   90.00
#
_symmetry.space_group_name_H-M   'P 1'
#
loop_
_entity.id
_entity.type
_entity.pdbx_description
1 polymer ?
#
loop_
_entity_poly.entity_id
_entity_poly.type
_entity_poly.pdbx_seq_one_letter_code
_entity_poly.pdbx_strand_id
1 'polypeptide(L)'
;MWVSAALAALWASACSGGGTTVAPPPPTGPFSNASLKGQYAFSMIGTEVSNSGEFSLTRVGSFTADGKGDITGGAEDVNLATGANEFNFTGGSYTVNADGHGTLSLIDSSGTLTFSITLASSTNGYMIAMPTDGLSAGSGNFILQDSSAFLVSGIAGNYAFDFSGLDPNGNAESIVGQFFSNSGGGITTGFADDNDGATIVNGGNQPISGTYNSDSLNPSDLANFGRGVFNLAGIQGVFYIVGHNQVKFMETTSGGTLTGDAISQSNIPTTTAGLTGGFVHVMGGSAPAGPFTRGGRFTASGGNLSNILVDSNNAGTNSSFSASSGTYTIDASGSGRGTISFKVSGQTNPYSYVFYLISPTEAFIQDQSLGVIEDGTLLAQSSTASTNTSLAGSYALNWSGVASTNVSVDEEDLVGQAKMASGSLTGSMDLNEFASGKQFTDVSMTGTLALASDPSGHNVLTLNWATNPANNGITCFAYIADKNTILLMGTQSVRITAGVLTPQAQ
;
A
#
# COMPACT_ATOMS: atom_id res chain seq x y z
N MET A 1 -10.80 -18.72 20.31
CA MET A 1 -9.92 -17.59 20.55
C MET A 1 -9.72 -16.99 19.18
N TRP A 2 -10.42 -15.92 18.84
CA TRP A 2 -10.40 -15.31 17.52
C TRP A 2 -9.18 -14.40 17.48
N VAL A 3 -8.13 -14.82 16.78
CA VAL A 3 -7.06 -13.91 16.39
C VAL A 3 -7.66 -13.03 15.31
N SER A 4 -7.85 -11.76 15.58
CA SER A 4 -8.20 -10.77 14.57
C SER A 4 -6.98 -10.59 13.70
N ALA A 5 -6.94 -11.25 12.56
CA ALA A 5 -5.97 -10.92 11.53
C ALA A 5 -6.24 -9.45 11.14
N ALA A 6 -5.35 -8.56 11.53
CA ALA A 6 -5.39 -7.18 11.08
C ALA A 6 -5.02 -7.21 9.60
N LEU A 7 -6.00 -6.98 8.76
CA LEU A 7 -5.78 -6.77 7.36
C LEU A 7 -5.21 -5.36 7.21
N ALA A 8 -3.90 -5.24 7.33
CA ALA A 8 -3.23 -4.03 6.94
C ALA A 8 -3.22 -4.00 5.41
N ALA A 9 -4.01 -3.13 4.84
CA ALA A 9 -4.04 -2.94 3.40
C ALA A 9 -2.73 -2.33 2.93
N LEU A 10 -1.94 -3.12 2.23
CA LEU A 10 -0.74 -2.65 1.54
C LEU A 10 -1.15 -1.80 0.35
N TRP A 11 -1.03 -0.50 0.51
CA TRP A 11 -1.27 0.44 -0.56
C TRP A 11 0.04 0.75 -1.26
N ALA A 12 0.09 0.37 -2.51
CA ALA A 12 1.13 0.86 -3.39
C ALA A 12 0.87 2.35 -3.60
N SER A 13 1.66 3.19 -2.92
CA SER A 13 1.77 4.59 -3.30
C SER A 13 2.25 4.63 -4.74
N ALA A 14 1.34 4.88 -5.67
CA ALA A 14 1.69 5.13 -7.04
C ALA A 14 2.37 6.51 -7.08
N CYS A 15 3.68 6.55 -6.88
CA CYS A 15 4.46 7.76 -6.98
C CYS A 15 4.39 8.33 -8.40
N SER A 16 3.55 9.33 -8.60
CA SER A 16 3.74 10.27 -9.69
C SER A 16 4.76 11.31 -9.23
N GLY A 17 6.05 10.97 -9.30
CA GLY A 17 7.14 11.86 -8.92
C GLY A 17 7.20 13.08 -9.83
N GLY A 18 6.68 14.19 -9.37
CA GLY A 18 6.92 15.52 -9.92
C GLY A 18 8.20 16.13 -9.37
N GLY A 19 9.34 15.56 -9.66
CA GLY A 19 10.65 16.14 -9.35
C GLY A 19 11.55 16.03 -10.56
N THR A 20 12.04 17.17 -11.07
CA THR A 20 13.01 17.24 -12.15
C THR A 20 14.41 16.85 -11.70
N THR A 21 14.60 15.59 -11.32
CA THR A 21 15.89 14.94 -11.41
C THR A 21 15.86 14.14 -12.72
N VAL A 22 16.82 14.38 -13.60
CA VAL A 22 16.99 13.60 -14.82
C VAL A 22 17.31 12.17 -14.39
N ALA A 23 16.28 11.36 -14.22
CA ALA A 23 16.43 9.92 -14.07
C ALA A 23 17.21 9.40 -15.29
N PRO A 24 18.12 8.45 -15.14
CA PRO A 24 18.71 7.77 -16.30
C PRO A 24 17.57 7.29 -17.19
N PRO A 25 17.70 7.39 -18.53
CA PRO A 25 16.67 6.94 -19.44
C PRO A 25 16.31 5.49 -19.09
N PRO A 26 15.02 5.13 -19.02
CA PRO A 26 14.61 3.75 -18.78
C PRO A 26 15.31 2.81 -19.76
N PRO A 27 15.72 1.62 -19.34
CA PRO A 27 16.28 0.65 -20.28
C PRO A 27 15.25 0.35 -21.36
N THR A 28 15.63 0.58 -22.62
CA THR A 28 14.76 0.43 -23.81
C THR A 28 14.72 -1.04 -24.27
N GLY A 29 14.47 -1.98 -23.37
CA GLY A 29 14.47 -3.41 -23.66
C GLY A 29 13.67 -4.20 -22.62
N PRO A 30 13.53 -5.51 -22.78
CA PRO A 30 12.92 -6.36 -21.76
C PRO A 30 13.68 -6.21 -20.45
N PHE A 31 12.97 -6.41 -19.32
CA PHE A 31 13.60 -6.42 -18.00
C PHE A 31 14.72 -7.47 -17.92
N SER A 32 15.62 -7.27 -16.99
CA SER A 32 16.74 -8.17 -16.68
C SER A 32 17.30 -7.81 -15.31
N ASN A 33 18.30 -8.55 -14.82
CA ASN A 33 18.99 -8.19 -13.58
C ASN A 33 19.53 -6.73 -13.61
N ALA A 34 19.89 -6.20 -14.78
CA ALA A 34 20.34 -4.83 -14.91
C ALA A 34 19.24 -3.78 -14.65
N SER A 35 17.98 -4.18 -14.68
CA SER A 35 16.84 -3.31 -14.36
C SER A 35 16.67 -3.10 -12.85
N LEU A 36 17.22 -3.98 -12.01
CA LEU A 36 17.26 -3.82 -10.56
C LEU A 36 18.69 -3.49 -10.15
N LYS A 37 19.02 -2.18 -10.13
CA LYS A 37 20.36 -1.69 -9.81
C LYS A 37 20.29 -0.42 -8.98
N GLY A 38 20.91 -0.45 -7.82
CA GLY A 38 20.94 0.66 -6.87
C GLY A 38 20.49 0.24 -5.49
N GLN A 39 20.23 1.20 -4.65
CA GLN A 39 19.73 1.00 -3.29
C GLN A 39 18.23 1.23 -3.27
N TYR A 40 17.47 0.33 -2.66
CA TYR A 40 16.02 0.36 -2.61
C TYR A 40 15.52 0.31 -1.17
N ALA A 41 14.63 1.20 -0.79
CA ALA A 41 13.87 1.06 0.45
C ALA A 41 12.64 0.19 0.21
N PHE A 42 12.31 -0.67 1.15
CA PHE A 42 11.13 -1.53 1.10
C PHE A 42 10.32 -1.45 2.38
N SER A 43 9.03 -1.76 2.28
CA SER A 43 8.15 -2.05 3.41
C SER A 43 7.29 -3.26 3.08
N MET A 44 6.93 -4.02 4.11
CA MET A 44 6.09 -5.21 4.01
C MET A 44 5.24 -5.35 5.27
N ILE A 45 4.01 -5.77 5.09
CA ILE A 45 3.11 -6.21 6.16
C ILE A 45 2.74 -7.65 5.90
N GLY A 46 2.52 -8.39 6.96
CA GLY A 46 2.13 -9.78 6.85
C GLY A 46 1.94 -10.46 8.19
N THR A 47 2.07 -11.77 8.15
CA THR A 47 1.86 -12.69 9.27
C THR A 47 3.05 -13.63 9.39
N GLU A 48 3.42 -13.96 10.63
CA GLU A 48 4.43 -14.98 10.94
C GLU A 48 3.90 -15.95 12.01
N VAL A 49 4.13 -17.25 11.80
CA VAL A 49 3.81 -18.29 12.77
C VAL A 49 5.07 -18.75 13.49
N SER A 50 5.02 -18.71 14.79
CA SER A 50 6.04 -19.29 15.67
C SER A 50 5.45 -20.38 16.57
N ASN A 51 6.32 -21.01 17.39
CA ASN A 51 5.86 -21.97 18.42
C ASN A 51 4.90 -21.36 19.45
N SER A 52 4.84 -20.03 19.56
CA SER A 52 3.99 -19.29 20.50
C SER A 52 2.64 -18.86 19.89
N GLY A 53 2.46 -19.01 18.58
CA GLY A 53 1.26 -18.62 17.85
C GLY A 53 1.56 -17.84 16.58
N GLU A 54 0.52 -17.24 16.04
CA GLU A 54 0.55 -16.38 14.88
C GLU A 54 0.66 -14.92 15.34
N PHE A 55 1.50 -14.13 14.64
CA PHE A 55 1.80 -12.75 14.95
C PHE A 55 1.70 -11.89 13.70
N SER A 56 1.21 -10.67 13.87
CA SER A 56 1.37 -9.65 12.84
C SER A 56 2.85 -9.34 12.64
N LEU A 57 3.26 -9.27 11.39
CA LEU A 57 4.63 -9.02 10.93
C LEU A 57 4.68 -7.70 10.17
N THR A 58 5.58 -6.82 10.56
CA THR A 58 5.95 -5.66 9.74
C THR A 58 7.44 -5.61 9.53
N ARG A 59 7.86 -5.24 8.32
CA ARG A 59 9.26 -5.07 7.92
C ARG A 59 9.42 -3.76 7.17
N VAL A 60 10.48 -3.02 7.49
CA VAL A 60 10.97 -1.93 6.65
C VAL A 60 12.48 -2.06 6.52
N GLY A 61 13.03 -1.66 5.40
CA GLY A 61 14.46 -1.80 5.20
C GLY A 61 14.99 -1.17 3.93
N SER A 62 16.26 -1.42 3.71
CA SER A 62 17.00 -1.01 2.52
C SER A 62 17.88 -2.15 2.05
N PHE A 63 17.93 -2.43 0.74
CA PHE A 63 18.87 -3.37 0.14
C PHE A 63 19.55 -2.75 -1.08
N THR A 64 20.78 -3.19 -1.38
CA THR A 64 21.55 -2.71 -2.53
C THR A 64 21.77 -3.84 -3.54
N ALA A 65 21.21 -3.67 -4.74
CA ALA A 65 21.36 -4.57 -5.89
C ALA A 65 22.44 -4.06 -6.85
N ASP A 66 23.31 -4.93 -7.32
CA ASP A 66 24.47 -4.59 -8.15
C ASP A 66 24.18 -4.45 -9.66
N GLY A 67 22.98 -4.86 -10.09
CA GLY A 67 22.58 -4.92 -11.52
C GLY A 67 23.02 -6.19 -12.23
N LYS A 68 23.58 -7.18 -11.50
CA LYS A 68 24.09 -8.43 -12.10
C LYS A 68 23.49 -9.69 -11.47
N GLY A 69 22.79 -9.56 -10.35
CA GLY A 69 22.13 -10.64 -9.63
C GLY A 69 22.57 -10.79 -8.18
N ASP A 70 23.48 -9.93 -7.69
CA ASP A 70 23.94 -9.98 -6.32
C ASP A 70 23.38 -8.81 -5.49
N ILE A 71 23.00 -9.09 -4.24
CA ILE A 71 22.73 -8.12 -3.20
C ILE A 71 24.02 -7.89 -2.43
N THR A 72 24.46 -6.65 -2.35
CA THR A 72 25.78 -6.28 -1.79
C THR A 72 25.72 -5.78 -0.37
N GLY A 73 24.52 -5.58 0.19
CA GLY A 73 24.31 -5.16 1.57
C GLY A 73 22.97 -4.47 1.77
N GLY A 74 22.73 -3.99 2.98
CA GLY A 74 21.51 -3.32 3.40
C GLY A 74 21.24 -3.50 4.88
N ALA A 75 20.07 -3.09 5.33
CA ALA A 75 19.58 -3.29 6.68
C ALA A 75 18.04 -3.42 6.66
N GLU A 76 17.50 -4.12 7.64
CA GLU A 76 16.07 -4.12 7.92
C GLU A 76 15.78 -3.98 9.40
N ASP A 77 14.60 -3.45 9.69
CA ASP A 77 13.93 -3.57 10.96
C ASP A 77 12.69 -4.44 10.77
N VAL A 78 12.52 -5.41 11.67
CA VAL A 78 11.36 -6.29 11.70
C VAL A 78 10.67 -6.21 13.05
N ASN A 79 9.35 -6.07 13.05
CA ASN A 79 8.53 -6.06 14.25
C ASN A 79 7.47 -7.17 14.19
N LEU A 80 7.44 -8.00 15.22
CA LEU A 80 6.52 -9.14 15.40
C LEU A 80 5.51 -8.89 16.52
N ALA A 81 5.20 -7.65 16.86
CA ALA A 81 4.43 -7.26 18.04
C ALA A 81 5.06 -7.67 19.40
N THR A 82 6.10 -8.49 19.40
CA THR A 82 6.88 -8.84 20.59
C THR A 82 8.05 -7.91 20.82
N GLY A 83 8.30 -7.02 19.88
CA GLY A 83 9.37 -6.02 19.82
C GLY A 83 10.10 -6.05 18.49
N ALA A 84 10.67 -4.91 18.14
CA ALA A 84 11.41 -4.74 16.90
C ALA A 84 12.87 -5.17 17.05
N ASN A 85 13.42 -5.73 15.97
CA ASN A 85 14.82 -6.08 15.85
C ASN A 85 15.39 -5.49 14.56
N GLU A 86 16.63 -5.03 14.62
CA GLU A 86 17.40 -4.56 13.49
C GLU A 86 18.38 -5.66 13.02
N PHE A 87 18.46 -5.87 11.72
CA PHE A 87 19.39 -6.80 11.08
C PHE A 87 20.12 -6.11 9.92
N ASN A 88 21.41 -6.42 9.77
CA ASN A 88 22.20 -5.98 8.63
C ASN A 88 22.30 -7.10 7.61
N PHE A 89 22.00 -6.82 6.35
CA PHE A 89 22.19 -7.78 5.26
C PHE A 89 23.68 -7.95 4.94
N THR A 90 24.14 -9.17 4.99
CA THR A 90 25.53 -9.54 4.67
C THR A 90 25.69 -9.89 3.19
N GLY A 91 24.60 -10.03 2.44
CA GLY A 91 24.55 -10.36 1.03
C GLY A 91 23.18 -10.88 0.62
N GLY A 92 23.15 -11.53 -0.53
CA GLY A 92 21.96 -12.13 -1.11
C GLY A 92 22.06 -12.23 -2.62
N SER A 93 20.95 -12.59 -3.26
CA SER A 93 20.90 -12.72 -4.70
C SER A 93 19.51 -12.34 -5.23
N TYR A 94 19.42 -12.04 -6.52
CA TYR A 94 18.15 -11.82 -7.18
C TYR A 94 18.18 -12.25 -8.64
N THR A 95 17.00 -12.49 -9.18
CA THR A 95 16.80 -12.71 -10.62
C THR A 95 15.66 -11.82 -11.10
N VAL A 96 15.78 -11.30 -12.32
CA VAL A 96 14.71 -10.58 -13.00
C VAL A 96 14.57 -11.12 -14.41
N ASN A 97 13.41 -11.68 -14.71
CA ASN A 97 13.02 -12.19 -16.00
C ASN A 97 12.64 -11.04 -16.98
N ALA A 98 12.51 -11.37 -18.26
CA ALA A 98 12.23 -10.39 -19.31
C ALA A 98 10.88 -9.66 -19.16
N ASP A 99 9.94 -10.22 -18.41
CA ASP A 99 8.64 -9.65 -18.09
C ASP A 99 8.61 -8.84 -16.78
N GLY A 100 9.76 -8.74 -16.10
CA GLY A 100 9.90 -8.04 -14.81
C GLY A 100 9.59 -8.88 -13.58
N HIS A 101 9.11 -10.10 -13.75
CA HIS A 101 8.92 -11.05 -12.65
C HIS A 101 10.28 -11.65 -12.22
N GLY A 102 10.44 -12.02 -10.96
CA GLY A 102 11.70 -12.56 -10.48
C GLY A 102 11.71 -12.95 -9.00
N THR A 103 12.89 -13.21 -8.49
CA THR A 103 13.13 -13.59 -7.09
C THR A 103 14.12 -12.66 -6.43
N LEU A 104 13.99 -12.47 -5.12
CA LEU A 104 14.94 -11.74 -4.28
C LEU A 104 15.21 -12.56 -3.02
N SER A 105 16.49 -12.70 -2.68
CA SER A 105 16.95 -13.35 -1.47
C SER A 105 17.86 -12.40 -0.71
N LEU A 106 17.55 -12.14 0.55
CA LEU A 106 18.32 -11.30 1.47
C LEU A 106 18.89 -12.19 2.58
N ILE A 107 20.13 -11.99 2.95
CA ILE A 107 20.83 -12.81 3.96
C ILE A 107 21.28 -11.93 5.10
N ASP A 108 20.82 -12.23 6.30
CA ASP A 108 21.25 -11.60 7.55
C ASP A 108 21.67 -12.64 8.60
N SER A 109 21.82 -12.21 9.85
CA SER A 109 22.21 -13.10 10.97
C SER A 109 21.08 -14.04 11.43
N SER A 110 19.82 -13.76 11.08
CA SER A 110 18.67 -14.61 11.39
C SER A 110 18.49 -15.73 10.37
N GLY A 111 18.99 -15.54 9.14
CA GLY A 111 18.89 -16.52 8.07
C GLY A 111 18.80 -15.92 6.67
N THR A 112 18.05 -16.60 5.82
CA THR A 112 17.78 -16.18 4.45
C THR A 112 16.30 -15.88 4.29
N LEU A 113 16.00 -14.65 3.92
CA LEU A 113 14.66 -14.21 3.55
C LEU A 113 14.48 -14.37 2.04
N THR A 114 13.39 -14.96 1.63
CA THR A 114 13.11 -15.21 0.21
C THR A 114 11.80 -14.53 -0.20
N PHE A 115 11.83 -13.85 -1.34
CA PHE A 115 10.71 -13.10 -1.88
C PHE A 115 10.53 -13.39 -3.37
N SER A 116 9.28 -13.38 -3.81
CA SER A 116 8.96 -13.17 -5.22
C SER A 116 8.76 -11.68 -5.47
N ILE A 117 9.25 -11.19 -6.61
CA ILE A 117 9.19 -9.78 -6.97
C ILE A 117 8.60 -9.57 -8.36
N THR A 118 8.00 -8.41 -8.57
CA THR A 118 7.61 -7.92 -9.90
C THR A 118 7.96 -6.45 -10.03
N LEU A 119 8.75 -6.12 -11.05
CA LEU A 119 9.13 -4.73 -11.34
C LEU A 119 8.00 -4.02 -12.08
N ALA A 120 7.59 -2.86 -11.59
CA ALA A 120 6.82 -1.89 -12.36
C ALA A 120 7.75 -1.01 -13.22
N SER A 121 8.97 -0.74 -12.71
CA SER A 121 10.02 -0.03 -13.43
C SER A 121 11.39 -0.37 -12.83
N SER A 122 12.45 0.24 -13.33
CA SER A 122 13.77 0.17 -12.69
C SER A 122 13.83 0.92 -11.35
N THR A 123 12.80 1.66 -10.98
CA THR A 123 12.77 2.46 -9.74
C THR A 123 11.79 1.92 -8.70
N ASN A 124 10.88 1.03 -9.06
CA ASN A 124 9.90 0.48 -8.13
C ASN A 124 9.39 -0.90 -8.55
N GLY A 125 8.94 -1.65 -7.57
CA GLY A 125 8.32 -2.96 -7.75
C GLY A 125 7.57 -3.42 -6.50
N TYR A 126 6.98 -4.58 -6.63
CA TYR A 126 6.22 -5.26 -5.59
C TYR A 126 6.93 -6.53 -5.16
N MET A 127 6.68 -6.96 -3.92
CA MET A 127 7.27 -8.17 -3.37
C MET A 127 6.29 -8.88 -2.43
N ILE A 128 6.37 -10.21 -2.41
CA ILE A 128 5.69 -11.04 -1.42
C ILE A 128 6.69 -12.00 -0.76
N ALA A 129 6.46 -12.32 0.50
CA ALA A 129 7.27 -13.30 1.21
C ALA A 129 7.02 -14.72 0.67
N MET A 130 8.10 -15.45 0.39
CA MET A 130 8.10 -16.83 -0.08
C MET A 130 9.08 -17.68 0.76
N PRO A 131 8.87 -17.77 2.09
CA PRO A 131 9.81 -18.46 2.98
C PRO A 131 9.82 -19.96 2.70
N THR A 132 10.99 -20.57 2.76
CA THR A 132 11.16 -22.00 2.48
C THR A 132 10.53 -22.91 3.55
N ASP A 133 10.32 -22.40 4.74
CA ASP A 133 9.66 -23.09 5.85
C ASP A 133 8.15 -22.92 5.88
N GLY A 134 7.59 -21.99 5.06
CA GLY A 134 6.16 -21.72 4.97
C GLY A 134 5.58 -21.07 6.24
N LEU A 135 6.41 -20.47 7.10
CA LEU A 135 5.99 -19.92 8.39
C LEU A 135 5.65 -18.44 8.34
N SER A 136 5.78 -17.77 7.20
CA SER A 136 5.35 -16.38 7.06
C SER A 136 4.71 -16.10 5.70
N ALA A 137 3.87 -15.08 5.68
CA ALA A 137 3.34 -14.44 4.50
C ALA A 137 3.53 -12.93 4.63
N GLY A 138 3.37 -12.21 3.57
CA GLY A 138 3.41 -10.76 3.57
C GLY A 138 3.60 -10.20 2.19
N SER A 139 3.05 -9.02 1.99
CA SER A 139 3.12 -8.27 0.76
C SER A 139 3.70 -6.88 0.99
N GLY A 140 4.40 -6.36 0.00
CA GLY A 140 5.06 -5.07 0.10
C GLY A 140 5.50 -4.50 -1.22
N ASN A 141 6.18 -3.38 -1.13
CA ASN A 141 6.79 -2.71 -2.26
C ASN A 141 8.22 -2.28 -1.95
N PHE A 142 8.98 -2.04 -2.99
CA PHE A 142 10.32 -1.46 -2.89
C PHE A 142 10.49 -0.33 -3.91
N ILE A 143 11.24 0.71 -3.51
CA ILE A 143 11.42 1.95 -4.28
C ILE A 143 12.90 2.34 -4.24
N LEU A 144 13.44 2.73 -5.40
CA LEU A 144 14.83 3.19 -5.52
C LEU A 144 15.06 4.43 -4.65
N GLN A 145 16.10 4.38 -3.83
CA GLN A 145 16.45 5.47 -2.93
C GLN A 145 17.32 6.53 -3.61
N ASP A 146 17.10 7.78 -3.23
CA ASP A 146 18.00 8.90 -3.51
C ASP A 146 18.89 9.16 -2.28
N SER A 147 20.11 8.66 -2.31
CA SER A 147 21.05 8.79 -1.20
C SER A 147 21.47 10.25 -0.92
N SER A 148 21.20 11.21 -1.79
CA SER A 148 21.40 12.63 -1.51
C SER A 148 20.48 13.17 -0.40
N ALA A 149 19.37 12.46 -0.14
CA ALA A 149 18.42 12.75 0.92
C ALA A 149 18.78 12.12 2.29
N PHE A 150 19.84 11.31 2.41
CA PHE A 150 20.21 10.59 3.63
C PHE A 150 20.80 11.49 4.72
N LEU A 151 20.05 12.49 5.07
CA LEU A 151 20.37 13.50 6.10
C LEU A 151 19.09 13.82 6.88
N VAL A 152 19.24 14.25 8.14
CA VAL A 152 18.09 14.75 8.92
C VAL A 152 17.37 15.89 8.18
N SER A 153 18.11 16.76 7.49
CA SER A 153 17.51 17.82 6.67
C SER A 153 16.88 17.34 5.36
N GLY A 154 17.10 16.08 4.98
CA GLY A 154 16.64 15.51 3.70
C GLY A 154 15.13 15.34 3.62
N ILE A 155 14.46 15.25 4.77
CA ILE A 155 13.00 15.10 4.89
C ILE A 155 12.33 16.35 5.48
N ALA A 156 12.90 17.53 5.27
CA ALA A 156 12.28 18.78 5.67
C ALA A 156 11.16 19.20 4.72
N GLY A 157 9.99 19.59 5.26
CA GLY A 157 8.83 20.03 4.47
C GLY A 157 7.49 19.58 5.05
N ASN A 158 6.46 19.72 4.25
CA ASN A 158 5.12 19.20 4.57
C ASN A 158 4.94 17.81 3.98
N TYR A 159 4.44 16.91 4.78
CA TYR A 159 4.17 15.51 4.39
C TYR A 159 2.75 15.13 4.79
N ALA A 160 2.04 14.46 3.90
CA ALA A 160 0.90 13.62 4.27
C ALA A 160 1.41 12.22 4.62
N PHE A 161 0.80 11.55 5.57
CA PHE A 161 1.20 10.22 6.00
C PHE A 161 0.00 9.34 6.31
N ASP A 162 0.22 8.03 6.22
CA ASP A 162 -0.65 6.99 6.74
C ASP A 162 0.15 6.01 7.60
N PHE A 163 -0.51 5.47 8.62
CA PHE A 163 -0.06 4.31 9.38
C PHE A 163 -1.21 3.34 9.53
N SER A 164 -0.97 2.07 9.31
CA SER A 164 -1.93 1.01 9.60
C SER A 164 -1.26 -0.22 10.18
N GLY A 165 -2.02 -0.97 10.99
CA GLY A 165 -1.53 -2.15 11.68
C GLY A 165 -2.32 -2.45 12.94
N LEU A 166 -1.59 -2.88 13.99
CA LEU A 166 -2.12 -3.09 15.33
C LEU A 166 -1.56 -2.07 16.31
N ASP A 167 -2.42 -1.61 17.22
CA ASP A 167 -2.01 -0.87 18.42
C ASP A 167 -1.26 -1.77 19.41
N PRO A 168 -0.64 -1.22 20.47
CA PRO A 168 0.02 -2.03 21.51
C PRO A 168 -0.91 -2.96 22.32
N ASN A 169 -2.23 -2.83 22.21
CA ASN A 169 -3.20 -3.72 22.83
C ASN A 169 -3.68 -4.84 21.88
N GLY A 170 -3.21 -4.82 20.62
CA GLY A 170 -3.58 -5.78 19.58
C GLY A 170 -4.90 -5.45 18.87
N ASN A 171 -5.42 -4.21 19.00
CA ASN A 171 -6.53 -3.76 18.19
C ASN A 171 -6.02 -3.28 16.82
N ALA A 172 -6.84 -3.41 15.80
CA ALA A 172 -6.54 -2.75 14.53
C ALA A 172 -6.56 -1.22 14.71
N GLU A 173 -5.60 -0.55 14.10
CA GLU A 173 -5.46 0.90 14.15
C GLU A 173 -5.08 1.44 12.77
N SER A 174 -5.65 2.58 12.42
CA SER A 174 -5.32 3.34 11.23
C SER A 174 -5.19 4.81 11.57
N ILE A 175 -4.12 5.44 11.14
CA ILE A 175 -3.85 6.86 11.36
C ILE A 175 -3.51 7.52 10.04
N VAL A 176 -4.27 8.54 9.65
CA VAL A 176 -3.92 9.37 8.51
C VAL A 176 -3.68 10.80 8.98
N GLY A 177 -2.72 11.49 8.36
CA GLY A 177 -2.37 12.80 8.87
C GLY A 177 -1.48 13.63 7.96
N GLN A 178 -1.06 14.74 8.51
CA GLN A 178 -0.11 15.66 7.90
C GLN A 178 0.83 16.20 8.99
N PHE A 179 2.09 16.37 8.64
CA PHE A 179 3.05 17.08 9.50
C PHE A 179 3.99 17.99 8.71
N PHE A 180 4.50 19.01 9.38
CA PHE A 180 5.63 19.80 8.91
C PHE A 180 6.89 19.40 9.70
N SER A 181 7.92 18.98 8.98
CA SER A 181 9.23 18.69 9.52
C SER A 181 10.23 19.80 9.19
N ASN A 182 11.02 20.22 10.18
CA ASN A 182 12.10 21.18 9.98
C ASN A 182 13.43 20.47 9.65
N SER A 183 14.42 21.21 9.15
CA SER A 183 15.73 20.65 8.80
C SER A 183 16.57 20.17 9.99
N GLY A 184 16.12 20.43 11.22
CA GLY A 184 16.80 20.04 12.45
C GLY A 184 16.22 18.79 13.14
N GLY A 185 15.33 18.03 12.48
CA GLY A 185 14.76 16.82 13.04
C GLY A 185 13.53 17.04 13.93
N GLY A 186 12.95 18.25 13.93
CA GLY A 186 11.70 18.53 14.64
C GLY A 186 10.48 18.44 13.75
N ILE A 187 9.45 17.74 14.21
CA ILE A 187 8.09 17.80 13.67
C ILE A 187 7.34 18.80 14.55
N THR A 188 7.18 20.03 14.03
CA THR A 188 6.76 21.17 14.85
C THR A 188 5.26 21.44 14.81
N THR A 189 4.60 21.03 13.75
CA THR A 189 3.15 21.14 13.57
C THR A 189 2.64 20.00 12.73
N GLY A 190 1.45 19.52 13.06
CA GLY A 190 0.76 18.49 12.28
C GLY A 190 -0.62 18.24 12.84
N PHE A 191 -1.39 17.47 12.08
CA PHE A 191 -2.71 16.98 12.47
C PHE A 191 -2.86 15.55 12.02
N ALA A 192 -3.57 14.75 12.81
CA ALA A 192 -3.90 13.37 12.48
C ALA A 192 -5.36 13.06 12.83
N ASP A 193 -5.95 12.18 12.06
CA ASP A 193 -7.17 11.46 12.39
C ASP A 193 -6.77 10.01 12.65
N ASP A 194 -7.13 9.55 13.83
CA ASP A 194 -6.77 8.25 14.37
C ASP A 194 -8.05 7.46 14.63
N ASN A 195 -8.09 6.25 14.07
CA ASN A 195 -9.16 5.28 14.24
C ASN A 195 -8.57 4.04 14.91
N ASP A 196 -8.71 3.97 16.24
CA ASP A 196 -8.18 2.91 17.09
C ASP A 196 -9.32 2.02 17.59
N GLY A 197 -9.24 0.71 17.33
CA GLY A 197 -10.25 -0.25 17.72
C GLY A 197 -11.66 0.11 17.21
N ALA A 198 -11.77 0.71 16.03
CA ALA A 198 -13.00 1.23 15.43
C ALA A 198 -13.64 2.41 16.20
N THR A 199 -12.81 3.17 16.89
CA THR A 199 -13.20 4.39 17.62
C THR A 199 -12.34 5.55 17.16
N ILE A 200 -12.97 6.63 16.69
CA ILE A 200 -12.23 7.84 16.32
C ILE A 200 -11.71 8.53 17.57
N VAL A 201 -10.40 8.57 17.70
CA VAL A 201 -9.73 9.12 18.88
C VAL A 201 -10.00 10.62 18.98
N ASN A 202 -10.53 11.04 20.14
CA ASN A 202 -10.86 12.45 20.44
C ASN A 202 -11.67 13.20 19.36
N GLY A 203 -12.41 12.47 18.51
CA GLY A 203 -13.23 13.06 17.45
C GLY A 203 -12.44 13.49 16.20
N GLY A 204 -11.21 13.02 16.05
CA GLY A 204 -10.34 13.29 14.89
C GLY A 204 -9.66 14.66 14.91
N ASN A 205 -8.85 14.94 13.87
CA ASN A 205 -8.12 16.19 13.67
C ASN A 205 -7.28 16.61 14.89
N GLN A 206 -6.55 15.67 15.48
CA GLN A 206 -5.74 15.95 16.66
C GLN A 206 -4.42 16.61 16.28
N PRO A 207 -3.98 17.66 17.00
CA PRO A 207 -2.67 18.23 16.78
C PRO A 207 -1.57 17.23 17.17
N ILE A 208 -0.57 17.09 16.32
CA ILE A 208 0.58 16.22 16.54
C ILE A 208 1.87 16.99 16.45
N SER A 209 2.88 16.49 17.14
CA SER A 209 4.26 16.93 17.07
C SER A 209 5.20 15.77 17.34
N GLY A 210 6.50 15.99 17.08
CA GLY A 210 7.45 14.91 17.28
C GLY A 210 8.87 15.28 16.92
N THR A 211 9.70 14.26 16.84
CA THR A 211 11.10 14.38 16.46
C THR A 211 11.52 13.20 15.59
N TYR A 212 12.53 13.41 14.75
CA TYR A 212 13.22 12.36 14.02
C TYR A 212 14.71 12.65 13.96
N ASN A 213 15.54 11.62 13.94
CA ASN A 213 16.99 11.77 13.94
C ASN A 213 17.69 10.50 13.42
N SER A 214 19.03 10.58 13.26
CA SER A 214 19.84 9.36 13.17
C SER A 214 19.70 8.55 14.45
N ASP A 215 19.79 7.22 14.34
CA ASP A 215 19.83 6.33 15.50
C ASP A 215 21.13 6.60 16.31
N SER A 216 21.00 6.82 17.60
CA SER A 216 22.17 7.08 18.47
C SER A 216 23.03 5.84 18.67
N LEU A 217 22.48 4.65 18.51
CA LEU A 217 23.20 3.36 18.60
C LEU A 217 23.94 3.03 17.30
N ASN A 218 23.34 3.40 16.16
CA ASN A 218 23.86 3.13 14.81
C ASN A 218 23.83 4.41 13.96
N PRO A 219 24.59 5.47 14.31
CA PRO A 219 24.47 6.79 13.66
C PRO A 219 24.89 6.81 12.18
N SER A 220 25.64 5.81 11.73
CA SER A 220 26.04 5.66 10.33
C SER A 220 24.92 5.17 9.41
N ASP A 221 23.86 4.59 9.95
CA ASP A 221 22.80 3.98 9.16
C ASP A 221 21.96 4.99 8.38
N LEU A 222 21.85 6.21 8.92
CA LEU A 222 21.23 7.30 8.17
C LEU A 222 21.99 7.60 6.87
N ALA A 223 23.32 7.69 6.93
CA ALA A 223 24.14 7.93 5.75
C ALA A 223 24.28 6.73 4.83
N ASN A 224 24.21 5.51 5.37
CA ASN A 224 24.41 4.28 4.62
C ASN A 224 23.11 3.77 4.00
N PHE A 225 21.99 3.83 4.74
CA PHE A 225 20.72 3.18 4.38
C PHE A 225 19.53 4.14 4.35
N GLY A 226 19.72 5.41 4.75
CA GLY A 226 18.63 6.36 4.99
C GLY A 226 17.81 6.02 6.24
N ARG A 227 18.32 5.13 7.12
CA ARG A 227 17.65 4.68 8.34
C ARG A 227 17.84 5.67 9.49
N GLY A 228 16.76 5.98 10.17
CA GLY A 228 16.77 6.75 11.41
C GLY A 228 15.62 6.37 12.32
N VAL A 229 15.48 7.11 13.42
CA VAL A 229 14.47 6.89 14.44
C VAL A 229 13.52 8.09 14.54
N PHE A 230 12.27 7.84 14.89
CA PHE A 230 11.28 8.90 15.08
C PHE A 230 10.48 8.70 16.38
N ASN A 231 9.89 9.80 16.84
CA ASN A 231 8.79 9.81 17.78
C ASN A 231 7.75 10.79 17.23
N LEU A 232 6.58 10.32 16.86
CA LEU A 232 5.49 11.12 16.31
C LEU A 232 4.24 10.86 17.14
N ALA A 233 3.73 11.89 17.82
CA ALA A 233 2.53 11.80 18.66
C ALA A 233 2.59 10.70 19.75
N GLY A 234 3.78 10.26 20.15
CA GLY A 234 3.99 9.17 21.11
C GLY A 234 4.32 7.82 20.48
N ILE A 235 4.07 7.63 19.20
CA ILE A 235 4.49 6.45 18.43
C ILE A 235 5.99 6.53 18.24
N GLN A 236 6.73 5.54 18.71
CA GLN A 236 8.17 5.41 18.51
C GLN A 236 8.46 4.41 17.41
N GLY A 237 9.42 4.72 16.56
CA GLY A 237 9.72 3.84 15.45
C GLY A 237 11.00 4.19 14.70
N VAL A 238 11.16 3.48 13.60
CA VAL A 238 12.23 3.65 12.63
C VAL A 238 11.68 4.13 11.31
N PHE A 239 12.51 4.83 10.56
CA PHE A 239 12.20 5.24 9.20
C PHE A 239 13.34 4.92 8.24
N TYR A 240 12.97 4.76 6.96
CA TYR A 240 13.90 4.65 5.83
C TYR A 240 13.57 5.70 4.78
N ILE A 241 14.51 6.57 4.48
CA ILE A 241 14.36 7.62 3.48
C ILE A 241 14.39 6.99 2.09
N VAL A 242 13.32 7.17 1.32
CA VAL A 242 13.30 6.87 -0.10
C VAL A 242 13.95 8.02 -0.89
N GLY A 243 13.60 9.25 -0.55
CA GLY A 243 14.12 10.47 -1.14
C GLY A 243 13.56 11.70 -0.43
N HIS A 244 13.81 12.88 -0.99
CA HIS A 244 13.29 14.13 -0.42
C HIS A 244 11.75 14.22 -0.37
N ASN A 245 11.07 13.33 -1.05
CA ASN A 245 9.61 13.34 -1.21
C ASN A 245 8.91 12.14 -0.58
N GLN A 246 9.65 11.16 -0.05
CA GLN A 246 9.03 9.96 0.52
C GLN A 246 9.90 9.33 1.60
N VAL A 247 9.25 8.84 2.64
CA VAL A 247 9.84 8.11 3.75
C VAL A 247 8.93 6.95 4.11
N LYS A 248 9.51 5.78 4.39
CA LYS A 248 8.81 4.61 4.94
C LYS A 248 9.02 4.55 6.44
N PHE A 249 7.96 4.20 7.19
CA PHE A 249 7.95 4.17 8.65
C PHE A 249 7.51 2.81 9.17
N MET A 250 8.02 2.45 10.35
CA MET A 250 7.56 1.30 11.12
C MET A 250 7.64 1.62 12.61
N GLU A 251 6.56 1.31 13.33
CA GLU A 251 6.55 1.36 14.79
C GLU A 251 7.45 0.29 15.40
N THR A 252 8.14 0.63 16.49
CA THR A 252 9.01 -0.30 17.24
C THR A 252 8.55 -0.52 18.68
N THR A 253 7.43 0.07 19.08
CA THR A 253 6.83 -0.14 20.40
C THR A 253 6.39 -1.60 20.54
N SER A 254 6.68 -2.21 21.69
CA SER A 254 6.24 -3.58 21.95
C SER A 254 4.71 -3.64 21.98
N GLY A 255 4.14 -4.57 21.23
CA GLY A 255 2.70 -4.75 21.05
C GLY A 255 2.15 -4.12 19.79
N GLY A 256 2.68 -2.96 19.36
CA GLY A 256 2.25 -2.29 18.14
C GLY A 256 2.98 -2.79 16.90
N THR A 257 2.31 -2.71 15.75
CA THR A 257 2.88 -3.08 14.44
C THR A 257 2.48 -2.10 13.34
N LEU A 258 2.33 -0.82 13.68
CA LEU A 258 1.98 0.19 12.70
C LEU A 258 3.12 0.40 11.70
N THR A 259 2.77 0.50 10.44
CA THR A 259 3.69 0.86 9.36
C THR A 259 2.98 1.69 8.31
N GLY A 260 3.73 2.43 7.50
CA GLY A 260 3.17 3.26 6.46
C GLY A 260 4.20 4.14 5.76
N ASP A 261 3.69 5.06 4.98
CA ASP A 261 4.47 5.99 4.20
C ASP A 261 4.16 7.45 4.58
N ALA A 262 5.17 8.31 4.49
CA ALA A 262 4.95 9.76 4.42
C ALA A 262 5.43 10.29 3.07
N ILE A 263 4.58 11.04 2.41
CA ILE A 263 4.82 11.58 1.07
C ILE A 263 4.70 13.10 1.12
N SER A 264 5.67 13.79 0.51
CA SER A 264 5.73 15.25 0.52
C SER A 264 4.52 15.86 -0.19
N GLN A 265 3.91 16.84 0.45
CA GLN A 265 2.75 17.55 -0.08
C GLN A 265 3.14 18.58 -1.14
N SER A 266 2.39 18.65 -2.22
CA SER A 266 2.61 19.62 -3.30
C SER A 266 1.30 20.23 -3.80
N ASN A 267 1.31 21.56 -4.02
CA ASN A 267 0.18 22.28 -4.60
C ASN A 267 -1.16 22.06 -3.86
N ILE A 268 -1.12 21.98 -2.54
CA ILE A 268 -2.28 21.68 -1.71
C ILE A 268 -3.33 22.78 -1.82
N PRO A 269 -4.56 22.47 -2.28
CA PRO A 269 -5.64 23.45 -2.32
C PRO A 269 -6.14 23.79 -0.92
N THR A 270 -6.53 25.04 -0.71
CA THR A 270 -7.14 25.53 0.53
C THR A 270 -8.64 25.75 0.42
N THR A 271 -9.23 25.40 -0.70
CA THR A 271 -10.67 25.50 -0.96
C THR A 271 -11.14 24.32 -1.80
N THR A 272 -12.44 24.02 -1.74
CA THR A 272 -13.06 22.95 -2.53
C THR A 272 -12.97 23.18 -4.05
N ALA A 273 -12.72 24.41 -4.51
CA ALA A 273 -12.52 24.69 -5.94
C ALA A 273 -11.23 24.04 -6.50
N GLY A 274 -10.26 23.73 -5.65
CA GLY A 274 -9.00 23.11 -6.06
C GLY A 274 -9.06 21.57 -6.15
N LEU A 275 -10.17 20.95 -5.75
CA LEU A 275 -10.38 19.50 -5.87
C LEU A 275 -11.62 19.26 -6.75
N THR A 276 -11.42 18.97 -8.02
CA THR A 276 -12.50 18.81 -8.99
C THR A 276 -12.25 17.63 -9.93
N GLY A 277 -13.32 16.99 -10.39
CA GLY A 277 -13.25 15.85 -11.32
C GLY A 277 -13.65 14.52 -10.69
N GLY A 278 -13.40 13.44 -11.41
CA GLY A 278 -13.62 12.08 -10.92
C GLY A 278 -12.52 11.64 -9.97
N PHE A 279 -12.88 10.85 -8.98
CA PHE A 279 -11.95 10.20 -8.05
C PHE A 279 -12.35 8.75 -7.86
N VAL A 280 -11.35 7.90 -7.63
CA VAL A 280 -11.50 6.50 -7.21
C VAL A 280 -10.71 6.25 -5.94
N HIS A 281 -11.19 5.31 -5.14
CA HIS A 281 -10.48 4.84 -3.95
C HIS A 281 -10.68 3.33 -3.77
N VAL A 282 -9.72 2.71 -3.11
CA VAL A 282 -9.87 1.39 -2.50
C VAL A 282 -9.23 1.48 -1.12
N MET A 283 -9.90 0.92 -0.12
CA MET A 283 -9.46 0.85 1.27
C MET A 283 -9.52 -0.59 1.75
N GLY A 284 -8.67 -0.93 2.70
CA GLY A 284 -8.70 -2.21 3.37
C GLY A 284 -8.61 -2.06 4.87
N GLY A 285 -9.03 -3.10 5.60
CA GLY A 285 -9.00 -3.08 7.03
C GLY A 285 -9.93 -4.11 7.66
N SER A 286 -10.64 -3.73 8.72
CA SER A 286 -11.50 -4.63 9.48
C SER A 286 -12.82 -3.98 9.89
N ALA A 287 -13.81 -4.84 10.11
CA ALA A 287 -15.13 -4.52 10.67
C ALA A 287 -15.52 -5.59 11.70
N PRO A 288 -16.60 -5.43 12.45
CA PRO A 288 -17.00 -6.43 13.48
C PRO A 288 -17.20 -7.86 12.96
N ALA A 289 -17.48 -8.01 11.66
CA ALA A 289 -17.63 -9.33 11.04
C ALA A 289 -16.29 -9.99 10.64
N GLY A 290 -15.20 -9.22 10.62
CA GLY A 290 -13.87 -9.67 10.22
C GLY A 290 -13.20 -8.75 9.19
N PRO A 291 -12.32 -9.30 8.33
CA PRO A 291 -11.63 -8.55 7.29
C PRO A 291 -12.62 -7.81 6.39
N PHE A 292 -12.24 -6.61 5.96
CA PHE A 292 -13.12 -5.72 5.23
C PHE A 292 -12.35 -4.97 4.14
N THR A 293 -12.92 -4.89 2.95
CA THR A 293 -12.40 -4.03 1.88
C THR A 293 -13.53 -3.20 1.29
N ARG A 294 -13.21 -1.98 0.91
CA ARG A 294 -14.12 -1.05 0.25
C ARG A 294 -13.46 -0.38 -0.93
N GLY A 295 -14.21 -0.28 -2.01
CA GLY A 295 -13.82 0.49 -3.18
C GLY A 295 -14.94 1.44 -3.59
N GLY A 296 -14.58 2.47 -4.36
CA GLY A 296 -15.59 3.41 -4.80
C GLY A 296 -15.07 4.45 -5.77
N ARG A 297 -16.03 5.25 -6.24
CA ARG A 297 -15.76 6.41 -7.06
C ARG A 297 -16.79 7.51 -6.80
N PHE A 298 -16.41 8.73 -7.10
CA PHE A 298 -17.30 9.88 -7.08
C PHE A 298 -16.77 10.98 -8.00
N THR A 299 -17.63 11.96 -8.29
CA THR A 299 -17.25 13.20 -8.98
C THR A 299 -17.36 14.35 -7.99
N ALA A 300 -16.27 15.10 -7.79
CA ALA A 300 -16.17 16.26 -6.92
C ALA A 300 -16.31 17.58 -7.71
N SER A 301 -17.06 18.52 -7.21
CA SER A 301 -17.19 19.87 -7.78
C SER A 301 -17.71 20.87 -6.75
N GLY A 302 -16.90 21.88 -6.40
CA GLY A 302 -17.32 23.01 -5.57
C GLY A 302 -17.92 22.64 -4.21
N GLY A 303 -17.42 21.61 -3.55
CA GLY A 303 -17.90 21.11 -2.25
C GLY A 303 -19.02 20.06 -2.35
N ASN A 304 -19.49 19.75 -3.56
CA ASN A 304 -20.52 18.74 -3.79
C ASN A 304 -19.94 17.48 -4.46
N LEU A 305 -20.52 16.34 -4.11
CA LEU A 305 -20.24 15.05 -4.73
C LEU A 305 -21.43 14.57 -5.55
N SER A 306 -21.16 13.91 -6.66
CA SER A 306 -22.13 13.25 -7.54
C SER A 306 -21.57 11.96 -8.11
N ASN A 307 -22.36 11.15 -8.81
CA ASN A 307 -21.96 9.88 -9.41
C ASN A 307 -21.25 8.94 -8.41
N ILE A 308 -21.74 8.90 -7.18
CA ILE A 308 -21.14 8.16 -6.08
C ILE A 308 -21.49 6.67 -6.23
N LEU A 309 -20.47 5.83 -6.23
CA LEU A 309 -20.57 4.37 -6.16
C LEU A 309 -19.66 3.90 -5.02
N VAL A 310 -20.18 3.01 -4.19
CA VAL A 310 -19.43 2.38 -3.09
C VAL A 310 -19.71 0.90 -3.09
N ASP A 311 -18.66 0.14 -3.17
CA ASP A 311 -18.67 -1.31 -3.10
C ASP A 311 -17.92 -1.76 -1.85
N SER A 312 -18.34 -2.86 -1.26
CA SER A 312 -17.64 -3.44 -0.12
C SER A 312 -17.71 -4.96 -0.13
N ASN A 313 -16.68 -5.57 0.44
CA ASN A 313 -16.63 -6.98 0.78
C ASN A 313 -16.36 -7.09 2.30
N ASN A 314 -17.40 -7.44 3.06
CA ASN A 314 -17.35 -7.56 4.51
C ASN A 314 -17.33 -9.04 4.87
N ALA A 315 -16.16 -9.56 5.22
CA ALA A 315 -15.96 -10.97 5.57
C ALA A 315 -16.63 -11.93 4.56
N GLY A 316 -16.53 -11.63 3.25
CA GLY A 316 -17.11 -12.42 2.18
C GLY A 316 -18.52 -12.02 1.76
N THR A 317 -19.15 -11.06 2.41
CA THR A 317 -20.45 -10.50 2.03
C THR A 317 -20.27 -9.25 1.19
N ASN A 318 -20.62 -9.33 -0.08
CA ASN A 318 -20.50 -8.20 -1.00
C ASN A 318 -21.74 -7.32 -0.95
N SER A 319 -21.53 -6.01 -1.02
CA SER A 319 -22.60 -5.03 -1.24
C SER A 319 -22.14 -3.93 -2.16
N SER A 320 -23.09 -3.35 -2.88
CA SER A 320 -22.86 -2.23 -3.80
C SER A 320 -23.99 -1.21 -3.63
N PHE A 321 -23.61 0.05 -3.48
CA PHE A 321 -24.53 1.14 -3.27
C PHE A 321 -24.17 2.33 -4.15
N SER A 322 -25.19 3.09 -4.54
CA SER A 322 -25.02 4.38 -5.21
C SER A 322 -25.71 5.50 -4.43
N ALA A 323 -25.15 6.68 -4.50
CA ALA A 323 -25.78 7.89 -3.99
C ALA A 323 -25.79 8.99 -5.07
N SER A 324 -26.89 9.75 -5.11
CA SER A 324 -27.04 10.83 -6.09
C SER A 324 -26.26 12.07 -5.71
N SER A 325 -25.98 12.26 -4.42
CA SER A 325 -25.31 13.46 -3.90
C SER A 325 -24.59 13.20 -2.59
N GLY A 326 -23.56 13.99 -2.33
CA GLY A 326 -22.81 14.08 -1.11
C GLY A 326 -22.10 15.42 -1.03
N THR A 327 -21.28 15.59 0.00
CA THR A 327 -20.50 16.81 0.22
C THR A 327 -19.05 16.45 0.56
N TYR A 328 -18.15 17.37 0.28
CA TYR A 328 -16.77 17.31 0.76
C TYR A 328 -16.31 18.70 1.21
N THR A 329 -15.34 18.70 2.10
CA THR A 329 -14.67 19.93 2.57
C THR A 329 -13.17 19.83 2.30
N ILE A 330 -12.51 20.97 2.30
CA ILE A 330 -11.05 21.09 2.38
C ILE A 330 -10.74 22.12 3.45
N ASP A 331 -9.80 21.81 4.31
CA ASP A 331 -9.35 22.71 5.36
C ASP A 331 -8.59 23.90 4.76
N ALA A 332 -8.97 25.10 5.16
CA ALA A 332 -8.34 26.34 4.70
C ALA A 332 -6.94 26.57 5.25
N SER A 333 -6.49 25.78 6.25
CA SER A 333 -5.15 25.89 6.83
C SER A 333 -4.02 25.52 5.87
N GLY A 334 -4.35 24.80 4.78
CA GLY A 334 -3.35 24.25 3.87
C GLY A 334 -2.75 22.92 4.35
N SER A 335 -3.33 22.29 5.37
CA SER A 335 -2.95 20.94 5.84
C SER A 335 -3.21 19.84 4.80
N GLY A 336 -4.06 20.11 3.82
CA GLY A 336 -4.54 19.10 2.89
C GLY A 336 -5.63 18.20 3.46
N ARG A 337 -6.01 18.39 4.73
CA ARG A 337 -7.13 17.66 5.33
C ARG A 337 -8.44 18.04 4.65
N GLY A 338 -9.25 17.03 4.37
CA GLY A 338 -10.62 17.21 3.92
C GLY A 338 -11.52 16.11 4.43
N THR A 339 -12.81 16.30 4.32
CA THR A 339 -13.82 15.31 4.71
C THR A 339 -14.76 15.02 3.56
N ILE A 340 -15.29 13.80 3.52
CA ILE A 340 -16.31 13.35 2.57
C ILE A 340 -17.50 12.85 3.38
N SER A 341 -18.72 13.22 2.97
CA SER A 341 -19.95 12.68 3.56
C SER A 341 -21.02 12.50 2.48
N PHE A 342 -21.62 11.31 2.47
CA PHE A 342 -22.77 11.02 1.60
C PHE A 342 -23.65 9.95 2.24
N LYS A 343 -24.92 9.90 1.82
CA LYS A 343 -25.88 8.92 2.32
C LYS A 343 -26.45 8.10 1.17
N VAL A 344 -26.38 6.79 1.33
CA VAL A 344 -27.03 5.87 0.38
C VAL A 344 -28.45 5.50 0.86
N SER A 345 -29.33 5.20 -0.09
CA SER A 345 -30.70 4.82 0.23
C SER A 345 -30.72 3.51 1.05
N GLY A 346 -31.53 3.50 2.11
CA GLY A 346 -31.67 2.34 3.00
C GLY A 346 -30.65 2.26 4.15
N GLN A 347 -29.63 3.13 4.16
CA GLN A 347 -28.67 3.21 5.27
C GLN A 347 -29.09 4.28 6.28
N THR A 348 -28.93 3.97 7.57
CA THR A 348 -29.27 4.89 8.68
C THR A 348 -28.25 6.01 8.78
N ASN A 349 -26.97 5.66 8.80
CA ASN A 349 -25.85 6.59 8.94
C ASN A 349 -25.26 6.97 7.57
N PRO A 350 -24.74 8.19 7.41
CA PRO A 350 -23.94 8.54 6.26
C PRO A 350 -22.60 7.80 6.27
N TYR A 351 -22.03 7.55 5.10
CA TYR A 351 -20.61 7.29 4.96
C TYR A 351 -19.85 8.58 5.28
N SER A 352 -18.77 8.45 6.02
CA SER A 352 -17.93 9.58 6.45
C SER A 352 -16.47 9.20 6.30
N TYR A 353 -15.73 9.92 5.48
CA TYR A 353 -14.30 9.72 5.28
C TYR A 353 -13.55 11.00 5.61
N VAL A 354 -12.31 10.84 6.06
CA VAL A 354 -11.30 11.90 6.09
C VAL A 354 -10.21 11.57 5.08
N PHE A 355 -9.62 12.57 4.50
CA PHE A 355 -8.46 12.42 3.62
C PHE A 355 -7.42 13.49 3.88
N TYR A 356 -6.15 13.17 3.55
CA TYR A 356 -5.03 14.10 3.57
C TYR A 356 -4.36 14.11 2.21
N LEU A 357 -4.44 15.26 1.53
CA LEU A 357 -3.92 15.43 0.18
C LEU A 357 -2.39 15.38 0.16
N ILE A 358 -1.85 14.55 -0.70
CA ILE A 358 -0.46 14.56 -1.16
C ILE A 358 -0.31 15.60 -2.27
N SER A 359 -1.32 15.64 -3.13
CA SER A 359 -1.46 16.59 -4.24
C SER A 359 -2.94 16.81 -4.57
N PRO A 360 -3.32 17.69 -5.50
CA PRO A 360 -4.70 17.80 -5.94
C PRO A 360 -5.28 16.54 -6.59
N THR A 361 -4.44 15.55 -6.88
CA THR A 361 -4.82 14.31 -7.58
C THR A 361 -4.64 13.05 -6.76
N GLU A 362 -4.08 13.15 -5.56
CA GLU A 362 -3.74 12.01 -4.71
C GLU A 362 -3.87 12.34 -3.22
N ALA A 363 -4.40 11.41 -2.45
CA ALA A 363 -4.52 11.53 -1.00
C ALA A 363 -4.49 10.16 -0.30
N PHE A 364 -4.09 10.14 0.96
CA PHE A 364 -4.48 9.09 1.89
C PHE A 364 -5.91 9.31 2.36
N ILE A 365 -6.69 8.25 2.52
CA ILE A 365 -8.10 8.30 2.91
C ILE A 365 -8.37 7.27 4.00
N GLN A 366 -9.24 7.63 4.95
CA GLN A 366 -9.63 6.78 6.08
C GLN A 366 -11.14 6.85 6.30
N ASP A 367 -11.76 5.72 6.66
CA ASP A 367 -13.16 5.68 7.09
C ASP A 367 -13.30 6.19 8.53
N GLN A 368 -14.26 7.08 8.72
CA GLN A 368 -14.64 7.66 10.01
C GLN A 368 -15.96 7.08 10.55
N SER A 369 -16.46 6.01 9.95
CA SER A 369 -17.69 5.36 10.39
C SER A 369 -17.44 4.50 11.62
N LEU A 370 -18.34 4.54 12.60
CA LEU A 370 -18.22 3.72 13.80
C LEU A 370 -18.23 2.22 13.47
N GLY A 371 -17.33 1.48 14.09
CA GLY A 371 -17.24 0.03 13.97
C GLY A 371 -16.45 -0.45 12.75
N VAL A 372 -15.81 0.45 12.00
CA VAL A 372 -14.99 0.11 10.83
C VAL A 372 -13.63 0.78 10.96
N ILE A 373 -12.58 0.04 10.65
CA ILE A 373 -11.21 0.55 10.54
C ILE A 373 -10.77 0.24 9.13
N GLU A 374 -10.63 1.27 8.32
CA GLU A 374 -10.16 1.18 6.94
C GLU A 374 -9.39 2.42 6.56
N ASP A 375 -8.32 2.22 5.86
CA ASP A 375 -7.56 3.27 5.18
C ASP A 375 -7.14 2.84 3.79
N GLY A 376 -6.62 3.79 3.02
CA GLY A 376 -6.15 3.51 1.68
C GLY A 376 -5.85 4.76 0.87
N THR A 377 -5.97 4.64 -0.45
CA THR A 377 -5.59 5.69 -1.39
C THR A 377 -6.80 6.23 -2.15
N LEU A 378 -6.84 7.54 -2.30
CA LEU A 378 -7.76 8.27 -3.15
C LEU A 378 -7.00 8.87 -4.33
N LEU A 379 -7.40 8.52 -5.55
CA LEU A 379 -6.74 8.95 -6.79
C LEU A 379 -7.73 9.67 -7.71
N ALA A 380 -7.28 10.75 -8.33
CA ALA A 380 -8.05 11.42 -9.38
C ALA A 380 -8.17 10.51 -10.62
N GLN A 381 -9.37 10.48 -11.19
CA GLN A 381 -9.61 9.81 -12.47
C GLN A 381 -9.24 10.70 -13.64
N SER A 382 -8.66 10.11 -14.66
CA SER A 382 -8.51 10.78 -15.95
C SER A 382 -9.88 11.21 -16.48
N SER A 383 -9.96 12.42 -17.02
CA SER A 383 -11.17 12.91 -17.70
C SER A 383 -11.49 12.16 -18.99
N THR A 384 -10.54 11.39 -19.51
CA THR A 384 -10.72 10.57 -20.71
C THR A 384 -11.24 9.20 -20.30
N ALA A 385 -12.37 8.79 -20.88
CA ALA A 385 -12.91 7.46 -20.64
C ALA A 385 -11.88 6.37 -21.01
N SER A 386 -11.69 5.42 -20.10
CA SER A 386 -10.82 4.26 -20.35
C SER A 386 -11.43 3.38 -21.43
N THR A 387 -10.58 2.90 -22.32
CA THR A 387 -10.93 1.92 -23.35
C THR A 387 -9.96 0.74 -23.29
N ASN A 388 -10.38 -0.41 -23.78
CA ASN A 388 -9.48 -1.57 -23.86
C ASN A 388 -8.19 -1.28 -24.66
N THR A 389 -8.24 -0.34 -25.58
CA THR A 389 -7.05 0.09 -26.36
C THR A 389 -6.16 1.01 -25.51
N SER A 390 -6.73 1.93 -24.73
CA SER A 390 -5.94 2.84 -23.88
C SER A 390 -5.28 2.14 -22.69
N LEU A 391 -5.81 0.99 -22.28
CA LEU A 391 -5.27 0.15 -21.20
C LEU A 391 -4.40 -0.99 -21.72
N ALA A 392 -4.15 -1.08 -23.03
CA ALA A 392 -3.26 -2.10 -23.58
C ALA A 392 -1.82 -1.85 -23.13
N GLY A 393 -1.14 -2.90 -22.67
CA GLY A 393 0.23 -2.81 -22.17
C GLY A 393 0.58 -3.93 -21.18
N SER A 394 1.78 -3.85 -20.63
CA SER A 394 2.21 -4.73 -19.54
C SER A 394 2.05 -4.02 -18.21
N TYR A 395 1.64 -4.78 -17.19
CA TYR A 395 1.39 -4.31 -15.83
C TYR A 395 2.07 -5.22 -14.81
N ALA A 396 2.66 -4.62 -13.79
CA ALA A 396 2.97 -5.29 -12.54
C ALA A 396 1.68 -5.38 -11.72
N LEU A 397 1.40 -6.56 -11.17
CA LEU A 397 0.27 -6.85 -10.31
C LEU A 397 0.76 -7.09 -8.90
N ASN A 398 0.14 -6.44 -7.93
CA ASN A 398 0.20 -6.80 -6.52
C ASN A 398 -1.23 -6.98 -6.01
N TRP A 399 -1.41 -8.01 -5.17
CA TRP A 399 -2.69 -8.39 -4.61
C TRP A 399 -2.46 -9.00 -3.24
N SER A 400 -3.15 -8.51 -2.24
CA SER A 400 -2.97 -8.96 -0.86
C SER A 400 -4.27 -8.92 -0.10
N GLY A 401 -4.38 -9.77 0.89
CA GLY A 401 -5.49 -9.79 1.82
C GLY A 401 -5.68 -11.13 2.48
N VAL A 402 -6.93 -11.48 2.74
CA VAL A 402 -7.29 -12.70 3.47
C VAL A 402 -8.10 -13.62 2.58
N ALA A 403 -7.69 -14.89 2.53
CA ALA A 403 -8.45 -15.96 1.91
C ALA A 403 -9.03 -16.91 2.96
N SER A 404 -10.23 -17.38 2.72
CA SER A 404 -10.88 -18.41 3.53
C SER A 404 -10.79 -19.75 2.81
N THR A 405 -10.22 -20.74 3.46
CA THR A 405 -10.25 -22.13 3.04
C THR A 405 -11.23 -22.92 3.89
N ASN A 406 -11.43 -24.20 3.58
CA ASN A 406 -12.27 -25.07 4.41
C ASN A 406 -11.67 -25.33 5.82
N VAL A 407 -10.46 -24.92 6.09
CA VAL A 407 -9.68 -25.21 7.32
C VAL A 407 -9.33 -23.96 8.10
N SER A 408 -9.06 -22.83 7.44
CA SER A 408 -8.63 -21.58 8.07
C SER A 408 -9.03 -20.36 7.25
N VAL A 409 -8.96 -19.19 7.88
CA VAL A 409 -9.01 -17.88 7.25
C VAL A 409 -7.67 -17.23 7.54
N ASP A 410 -6.91 -16.91 6.52
CA ASP A 410 -5.55 -16.45 6.67
C ASP A 410 -5.07 -15.64 5.47
N GLU A 411 -3.86 -15.12 5.52
CA GLU A 411 -3.26 -14.27 4.52
C GLU A 411 -3.10 -14.96 3.15
N GLU A 412 -3.30 -14.21 2.09
CA GLU A 412 -3.04 -14.58 0.71
C GLU A 412 -2.41 -13.41 -0.02
N ASP A 413 -1.19 -13.63 -0.54
CA ASP A 413 -0.42 -12.62 -1.25
C ASP A 413 -0.01 -13.09 -2.63
N LEU A 414 -0.10 -12.17 -3.59
CA LEU A 414 0.23 -12.45 -4.98
C LEU A 414 1.01 -11.26 -5.58
N VAL A 415 2.09 -11.58 -6.27
CA VAL A 415 2.73 -10.68 -7.24
C VAL A 415 2.76 -11.33 -8.61
N GLY A 416 2.71 -10.51 -9.64
CA GLY A 416 2.76 -11.06 -10.99
C GLY A 416 2.88 -9.99 -12.06
N GLN A 417 2.98 -10.47 -13.29
CA GLN A 417 2.99 -9.67 -14.49
C GLN A 417 1.76 -10.00 -15.34
N ALA A 418 1.04 -8.98 -15.77
CA ALA A 418 -0.13 -9.12 -16.64
C ALA A 418 0.06 -8.28 -17.91
N LYS A 419 -0.08 -8.90 -19.08
CA LYS A 419 -0.13 -8.20 -20.36
C LYS A 419 -1.57 -8.07 -20.81
N MET A 420 -2.04 -6.85 -20.92
CA MET A 420 -3.40 -6.52 -21.36
C MET A 420 -3.42 -6.20 -22.85
N ALA A 421 -4.34 -6.82 -23.58
CA ALA A 421 -4.58 -6.56 -25.00
C ALA A 421 -6.06 -6.72 -25.32
N SER A 422 -6.71 -5.67 -25.80
CA SER A 422 -8.13 -5.65 -26.18
C SER A 422 -9.08 -6.20 -25.10
N GLY A 423 -8.76 -5.95 -23.82
CA GLY A 423 -9.55 -6.43 -22.68
C GLY A 423 -9.25 -7.87 -22.23
N SER A 424 -8.37 -8.60 -22.93
CA SER A 424 -7.85 -9.89 -22.48
C SER A 424 -6.54 -9.69 -21.74
N LEU A 425 -6.29 -10.51 -20.72
CA LEU A 425 -5.04 -10.55 -19.97
C LEU A 425 -4.37 -11.90 -20.11
N THR A 426 -3.04 -11.88 -20.19
CA THR A 426 -2.17 -13.06 -20.07
C THR A 426 -0.96 -12.69 -19.23
N GLY A 427 -0.41 -13.64 -18.48
CA GLY A 427 0.76 -13.36 -17.67
C GLY A 427 1.19 -14.53 -16.79
N SER A 428 2.01 -14.22 -15.82
CA SER A 428 2.48 -15.15 -14.78
C SER A 428 2.41 -14.47 -13.40
N MET A 429 2.32 -15.29 -12.37
CA MET A 429 2.26 -14.83 -10.99
C MET A 429 2.93 -15.82 -10.04
N ASP A 430 3.31 -15.33 -8.88
CA ASP A 430 3.61 -16.10 -7.70
C ASP A 430 2.56 -15.81 -6.62
N LEU A 431 2.22 -16.84 -5.87
CA LEU A 431 1.17 -16.79 -4.86
C LEU A 431 1.66 -17.48 -3.58
N ASN A 432 1.54 -16.82 -2.45
CA ASN A 432 1.63 -17.40 -1.13
C ASN A 432 0.22 -17.51 -0.54
N GLU A 433 -0.33 -18.72 -0.51
CA GLU A 433 -1.62 -19.04 0.10
C GLU A 433 -1.38 -19.60 1.49
N PHE A 434 -1.15 -18.70 2.45
CA PHE A 434 -0.73 -19.03 3.80
C PHE A 434 -1.74 -19.91 4.54
N ALA A 435 -3.04 -19.61 4.40
CA ALA A 435 -4.14 -20.41 4.94
C ALA A 435 -4.07 -21.91 4.58
N SER A 436 -3.50 -22.26 3.45
CA SER A 436 -3.32 -23.64 3.01
C SER A 436 -1.89 -24.17 3.18
N GLY A 437 -0.95 -23.32 3.60
CA GLY A 437 0.48 -23.61 3.68
C GLY A 437 1.10 -23.89 2.31
N LYS A 438 0.57 -23.28 1.23
CA LYS A 438 1.03 -23.53 -0.14
C LYS A 438 1.60 -22.28 -0.78
N GLN A 439 2.68 -22.50 -1.48
CA GLN A 439 3.31 -21.50 -2.32
C GLN A 439 3.33 -21.99 -3.77
N PHE A 440 3.07 -21.09 -4.67
CA PHE A 440 3.04 -21.37 -6.11
C PHE A 440 3.92 -20.35 -6.82
N THR A 441 4.78 -20.81 -7.71
CA THR A 441 5.69 -19.97 -8.49
C THR A 441 5.49 -20.17 -9.97
N ASP A 442 5.73 -19.12 -10.76
CA ASP A 442 5.62 -19.12 -12.23
C ASP A 442 4.27 -19.64 -12.76
N VAL A 443 3.19 -19.37 -12.03
CA VAL A 443 1.85 -19.81 -12.41
C VAL A 443 1.35 -18.99 -13.57
N SER A 444 1.12 -19.63 -14.71
CA SER A 444 0.50 -18.96 -15.85
C SER A 444 -0.93 -18.53 -15.53
N MET A 445 -1.26 -17.28 -15.83
CA MET A 445 -2.62 -16.75 -15.68
C MET A 445 -3.17 -16.20 -16.99
N THR A 446 -4.49 -16.24 -17.08
CA THR A 446 -5.28 -15.59 -18.13
C THR A 446 -6.41 -14.80 -17.50
N GLY A 447 -6.96 -13.83 -18.22
CA GLY A 447 -8.07 -13.07 -17.65
C GLY A 447 -8.75 -12.15 -18.65
N THR A 448 -9.71 -11.40 -18.13
CA THR A 448 -10.43 -10.38 -18.90
C THR A 448 -10.69 -9.15 -18.04
N LEU A 449 -10.58 -7.99 -18.62
CA LEU A 449 -11.09 -6.73 -18.07
C LEU A 449 -12.31 -6.30 -18.87
N ALA A 450 -13.48 -6.43 -18.28
CA ALA A 450 -14.74 -5.95 -18.82
C ALA A 450 -14.98 -4.51 -18.34
N LEU A 451 -14.96 -3.54 -19.24
CA LEU A 451 -15.27 -2.14 -18.92
C LEU A 451 -16.78 -1.93 -18.89
N ALA A 452 -17.24 -1.15 -17.92
CA ALA A 452 -18.62 -0.73 -17.82
C ALA A 452 -19.06 0.07 -19.06
N SER A 453 -20.27 -0.18 -19.52
CA SER A 453 -20.88 0.55 -20.64
C SER A 453 -21.49 1.91 -20.23
N ASP A 454 -21.70 2.13 -18.95
CA ASP A 454 -22.27 3.34 -18.38
C ASP A 454 -21.50 3.78 -17.11
N PRO A 455 -21.61 5.05 -16.70
CA PRO A 455 -20.90 5.55 -15.53
C PRO A 455 -21.33 4.94 -14.19
N SER A 456 -22.47 4.27 -14.12
CA SER A 456 -22.96 3.59 -12.90
C SER A 456 -22.52 2.12 -12.82
N GLY A 457 -21.98 1.57 -13.92
CA GLY A 457 -21.54 0.19 -13.97
C GLY A 457 -20.17 -0.05 -13.36
N HIS A 458 -19.84 -1.31 -13.14
CA HIS A 458 -18.55 -1.76 -12.61
C HIS A 458 -17.63 -2.22 -13.74
N ASN A 459 -16.36 -1.79 -13.69
CA ASN A 459 -15.34 -2.51 -14.44
C ASN A 459 -15.01 -3.78 -13.66
N VAL A 460 -15.00 -4.92 -14.34
CA VAL A 460 -14.75 -6.22 -13.71
C VAL A 460 -13.50 -6.84 -14.30
N LEU A 461 -12.53 -7.11 -13.44
CA LEU A 461 -11.34 -7.90 -13.76
C LEU A 461 -11.57 -9.33 -13.27
N THR A 462 -11.32 -10.29 -14.16
CA THR A 462 -11.28 -11.72 -13.82
C THR A 462 -9.93 -12.27 -14.21
N LEU A 463 -9.24 -12.92 -13.27
CA LEU A 463 -7.99 -13.64 -13.49
C LEU A 463 -8.25 -15.12 -13.22
N ASN A 464 -7.69 -16.02 -14.03
CA ASN A 464 -7.82 -17.46 -13.90
C ASN A 464 -6.45 -18.12 -14.04
N TRP A 465 -6.24 -19.20 -13.26
CA TRP A 465 -5.04 -20.06 -13.33
C TRP A 465 -5.41 -21.52 -13.08
N ALA A 466 -4.58 -22.44 -13.57
CA ALA A 466 -4.95 -23.87 -13.65
C ALA A 466 -4.46 -24.73 -12.46
N THR A 467 -3.58 -24.19 -11.61
CA THR A 467 -2.78 -25.00 -10.66
C THR A 467 -3.37 -25.12 -9.26
N ASN A 468 -4.36 -24.32 -8.90
CA ASN A 468 -5.02 -24.45 -7.59
C ASN A 468 -6.43 -25.06 -7.75
N PRO A 469 -6.68 -26.28 -7.30
CA PRO A 469 -7.98 -26.95 -7.48
C PRO A 469 -9.11 -26.36 -6.61
N ALA A 470 -8.80 -25.57 -5.58
CA ALA A 470 -9.83 -25.05 -4.67
C ALA A 470 -10.37 -23.67 -5.09
N ASN A 471 -9.52 -22.81 -5.66
CA ASN A 471 -9.87 -21.43 -5.99
C ASN A 471 -9.11 -20.95 -7.24
N ASN A 472 -9.58 -21.33 -8.42
CA ASN A 472 -8.87 -21.18 -9.70
C ASN A 472 -8.91 -19.78 -10.29
N GLY A 473 -9.12 -18.73 -9.51
CA GLY A 473 -9.15 -17.38 -10.05
C GLY A 473 -9.61 -16.32 -9.06
N ILE A 474 -9.42 -15.09 -9.47
CA ILE A 474 -9.85 -13.88 -8.76
C ILE A 474 -10.87 -13.16 -9.62
N THR A 475 -11.95 -12.70 -9.00
CA THR A 475 -12.86 -11.70 -9.59
C THR A 475 -12.88 -10.48 -8.70
N CYS A 476 -12.69 -9.32 -9.30
CA CYS A 476 -12.64 -8.06 -8.57
C CYS A 476 -13.28 -6.91 -9.37
N PHE A 477 -13.72 -5.89 -8.66
CA PHE A 477 -14.00 -4.60 -9.27
C PHE A 477 -12.69 -3.85 -9.50
N ALA A 478 -12.60 -3.21 -10.67
CA ALA A 478 -11.44 -2.44 -11.09
C ALA A 478 -11.80 -0.95 -11.15
N TYR A 479 -11.14 -0.16 -10.31
CA TYR A 479 -11.31 1.29 -10.23
C TYR A 479 -10.14 1.94 -10.97
N ILE A 480 -10.40 2.36 -12.18
CA ILE A 480 -9.37 2.90 -13.09
C ILE A 480 -9.18 4.37 -12.77
N ALA A 481 -8.04 4.74 -12.19
CA ALA A 481 -7.66 6.13 -12.02
C ALA A 481 -7.25 6.74 -13.36
N ASP A 482 -6.29 6.08 -14.01
CA ASP A 482 -5.84 6.41 -15.38
C ASP A 482 -5.21 5.16 -16.01
N LYS A 483 -4.49 5.34 -17.11
CA LYS A 483 -3.74 4.24 -17.73
C LYS A 483 -2.55 3.75 -16.87
N ASN A 484 -2.18 4.49 -15.84
CA ASN A 484 -1.01 4.20 -15.00
C ASN A 484 -1.37 3.47 -13.70
N THR A 485 -2.66 3.50 -13.27
CA THR A 485 -3.05 2.87 -12.02
C THR A 485 -4.48 2.35 -12.09
N ILE A 486 -4.65 1.08 -11.79
CA ILE A 486 -5.95 0.44 -11.64
C ILE A 486 -5.99 -0.19 -10.24
N LEU A 487 -6.83 0.36 -9.37
CA LEU A 487 -7.06 -0.19 -8.05
C LEU A 487 -8.06 -1.36 -8.15
N LEU A 488 -7.85 -2.39 -7.36
CA LEU A 488 -8.63 -3.63 -7.40
C LEU A 488 -9.24 -3.93 -6.04
N MET A 489 -10.51 -4.34 -6.02
CA MET A 489 -11.22 -4.82 -4.82
C MET A 489 -11.83 -6.19 -5.09
N GLY A 490 -11.48 -7.20 -4.29
CA GLY A 490 -11.99 -8.56 -4.39
C GLY A 490 -13.50 -8.65 -4.15
N THR A 491 -14.20 -9.41 -5.00
CA THR A 491 -15.66 -9.61 -4.89
C THR A 491 -16.04 -11.06 -4.56
N GLN A 492 -15.06 -11.89 -4.24
CA GLN A 492 -15.33 -13.30 -3.88
C GLN A 492 -15.67 -13.41 -2.40
N SER A 493 -16.60 -14.32 -2.08
CA SER A 493 -17.00 -14.57 -0.68
C SER A 493 -15.92 -15.26 0.15
N VAL A 494 -14.92 -15.82 -0.49
CA VAL A 494 -13.80 -16.52 0.16
C VAL A 494 -12.51 -15.71 0.15
N ARG A 495 -12.52 -14.49 -0.41
CA ARG A 495 -11.36 -13.61 -0.51
C ARG A 495 -11.74 -12.18 -0.22
N ILE A 496 -11.18 -11.64 0.82
CA ILE A 496 -11.31 -10.24 1.20
C ILE A 496 -9.94 -9.60 0.94
N THR A 497 -9.78 -9.10 -0.27
CA THR A 497 -8.48 -8.74 -0.81
C THR A 497 -8.57 -7.44 -1.60
N ALA A 498 -7.45 -6.74 -1.66
CA ALA A 498 -7.28 -5.56 -2.47
C ALA A 498 -5.97 -5.65 -3.27
N GLY A 499 -5.84 -4.85 -4.32
CA GLY A 499 -4.66 -4.89 -5.14
C GLY A 499 -4.54 -3.73 -6.11
N VAL A 500 -3.48 -3.79 -6.90
CA VAL A 500 -3.18 -2.76 -7.89
C VAL A 500 -2.54 -3.36 -9.13
N LEU A 501 -2.88 -2.80 -10.28
CA LEU A 501 -2.15 -2.96 -11.54
C LEU A 501 -1.45 -1.64 -11.85
N THR A 502 -0.13 -1.69 -11.95
CA THR A 502 0.73 -0.56 -12.31
C THR A 502 1.43 -0.86 -13.62
N PRO A 503 1.34 0.03 -14.65
CA PRO A 503 2.02 -0.20 -15.90
C PRO A 503 3.51 -0.42 -15.72
N GLN A 504 4.03 -1.37 -16.46
CA GLN A 504 5.45 -1.59 -16.55
C GLN A 504 6.10 -0.61 -17.51
N ALA A 505 6.97 0.24 -16.97
CA ALA A 505 7.83 1.13 -17.76
C ALA A 505 9.15 0.43 -18.03
N GLN A 506 9.36 0.07 -19.29
CA GLN A 506 10.58 -0.56 -19.80
C GLN A 506 11.54 0.49 -20.37
#